data_df2858b560d352943195b5b922751903
#
_entry.id   df2858b560d352943195b5b922751903
#
_cell.length_a   1.000
_cell.length_b   1.000
_cell.length_c   1.000
_cell.angle_alpha   90.00
_cell.angle_beta   90.00
_cell.angle_gamma   90.00
#
_symmetry.space_group_name_H-M   'P 1'
#
loop_
_entity.id
_entity.type
_entity.pdbx_description
1 polymer ?
#
loop_
_entity_poly.entity_id
_entity_poly.type
_entity_poly.pdbx_seq_one_letter_code
_entity_poly.pdbx_strand_id
1 'polypeptide(L)'
;MSGNTNRLNYNNIPINWNLVDDIISSCEKIVLTTHENPDGDGLGAEAGIYYHLRQNGKDVRIINYSPLPEEYYFLNKHDIFETYKNSIHDAWLKTVDIAIIFDVGDYSRTRCVKTVLDNYTITTMNIDHHPHPSKHPFTHNLVDLSAAATGCMVYDYLKVARNSIISKDSLLGIYTAVMTDTGCFKHSNTDQKCHEIAIESIQNGVETNIIYQNIYENNSRARMRLLGEFLPNLNYELNGEFAWFTISQKMLKKANAAKSDVEGFTDMVRSICGVEVSVMIFENDRNNCRVNFRSKVKYKINDIAETIGGGGHAFASGAMINCSLLETIELVVAKTKTALERKMESI
;
A
#
# COMPACT_ATOMS: atom_id res chain seq x y z
N MET A 1 34.55 19.73 4.86
CA MET A 1 33.59 20.83 5.08
C MET A 1 32.23 20.20 5.29
N SER A 2 31.73 20.21 6.53
CA SER A 2 30.44 19.64 6.88
C SER A 2 29.36 20.54 6.30
N GLY A 3 28.82 20.16 5.15
CA GLY A 3 27.65 20.80 4.58
C GLY A 3 26.50 20.60 5.52
N ASN A 4 25.99 21.71 6.07
CA ASN A 4 24.76 21.75 6.84
C ASN A 4 23.62 21.49 5.86
N THR A 5 23.35 20.21 5.55
CA THR A 5 22.16 19.81 4.78
C THR A 5 20.96 20.15 5.65
N ASN A 6 20.30 21.28 5.37
CA ASN A 6 19.06 21.64 6.03
C ASN A 6 18.10 20.46 5.91
N ARG A 7 17.79 19.81 7.03
CA ARG A 7 16.82 18.72 7.08
C ARG A 7 15.45 19.29 6.73
N LEU A 8 14.82 18.73 5.70
CA LEU A 8 13.42 19.04 5.40
C LEU A 8 12.54 18.16 6.27
N ASN A 9 11.58 18.78 6.96
CA ASN A 9 10.57 18.06 7.74
C ASN A 9 9.22 18.74 7.53
N TYR A 10 8.43 18.18 6.63
CA TYR A 10 7.06 18.58 6.32
C TYR A 10 6.14 17.48 6.85
N ASN A 11 5.58 17.70 8.02
CA ASN A 11 4.63 16.78 8.63
C ASN A 11 3.25 17.46 8.61
N ASN A 12 2.48 17.14 7.57
CA ASN A 12 1.16 17.70 7.30
C ASN A 12 1.12 19.24 7.21
N ILE A 13 2.16 19.81 6.60
CA ILE A 13 2.23 21.21 6.22
C ILE A 13 2.60 21.32 4.74
N PRO A 14 2.27 22.42 4.04
CA PRO A 14 2.57 22.57 2.61
C PRO A 14 4.05 22.32 2.29
N ILE A 15 4.32 21.39 1.38
CA ILE A 15 5.68 21.00 0.98
C ILE A 15 6.22 22.02 -0.02
N ASN A 16 7.43 22.51 0.22
CA ASN A 16 8.13 23.32 -0.77
C ASN A 16 8.90 22.42 -1.75
N TRP A 17 8.25 22.03 -2.82
CA TRP A 17 8.80 21.14 -3.83
C TRP A 17 10.04 21.67 -4.54
N ASN A 18 10.24 23.02 -4.62
CA ASN A 18 11.45 23.58 -5.18
C ASN A 18 12.68 23.25 -4.33
N LEU A 19 12.55 23.26 -2.99
CA LEU A 19 13.64 22.83 -2.10
C LEU A 19 13.92 21.32 -2.20
N VAL A 20 12.87 20.52 -2.42
CA VAL A 20 13.01 19.07 -2.67
C VAL A 20 13.77 18.84 -3.98
N ASP A 21 13.41 19.59 -5.04
CA ASP A 21 14.08 19.52 -6.34
C ASP A 21 15.56 19.93 -6.25
N ASP A 22 15.91 20.96 -5.45
CA ASP A 22 17.30 21.35 -5.21
C ASP A 22 18.14 20.20 -4.64
N ILE A 23 17.58 19.44 -3.70
CA ILE A 23 18.24 18.26 -3.09
C ILE A 23 18.38 17.15 -4.13
N ILE A 24 17.29 16.74 -4.77
CA ILE A 24 17.27 15.64 -5.74
C ILE A 24 18.18 15.96 -6.93
N SER A 25 18.13 17.19 -7.42
CA SER A 25 18.95 17.64 -8.54
C SER A 25 20.45 17.63 -8.23
N SER A 26 20.86 17.82 -6.97
CA SER A 26 22.24 17.74 -6.53
C SER A 26 22.82 16.32 -6.44
N CYS A 27 21.95 15.30 -6.44
CA CYS A 27 22.33 13.89 -6.35
C CYS A 27 22.54 13.28 -7.74
N GLU A 28 23.55 12.43 -7.89
CA GLU A 28 23.83 11.70 -9.13
C GLU A 28 23.27 10.28 -9.09
N LYS A 29 23.42 9.59 -7.93
CA LYS A 29 22.97 8.20 -7.73
C LYS A 29 21.85 8.12 -6.72
N ILE A 30 20.73 7.59 -7.14
CA ILE A 30 19.48 7.59 -6.37
C ILE A 30 18.91 6.17 -6.31
N VAL A 31 18.62 5.67 -5.11
CA VAL A 31 17.83 4.47 -4.94
C VAL A 31 16.40 4.83 -4.57
N LEU A 32 15.45 4.16 -5.20
CA LEU A 32 14.02 4.24 -4.91
C LEU A 32 13.60 2.94 -4.23
N THR A 33 12.76 3.01 -3.22
CA THR A 33 12.24 1.83 -2.52
C THR A 33 10.90 2.13 -1.86
N THR A 34 10.09 1.09 -1.64
CA THR A 34 8.82 1.15 -0.90
C THR A 34 8.73 0.04 0.15
N HIS A 35 7.55 -0.18 0.71
CA HIS A 35 7.31 -1.16 1.76
C HIS A 35 7.30 -2.62 1.27
N GLU A 36 7.46 -3.58 2.20
CA GLU A 36 7.21 -5.00 1.94
C GLU A 36 5.78 -5.23 1.47
N ASN A 37 5.58 -6.23 0.59
CA ASN A 37 4.30 -6.50 -0.07
C ASN A 37 3.75 -5.21 -0.72
N PRO A 38 4.49 -4.64 -1.68
CA PRO A 38 4.18 -3.35 -2.27
C PRO A 38 2.87 -3.41 -3.05
N ASP A 39 2.13 -2.32 -3.00
CA ASP A 39 0.90 -2.12 -3.74
C ASP A 39 1.07 -1.10 -4.87
N GLY A 40 -0.05 -0.73 -5.49
CA GLY A 40 -0.01 0.16 -6.64
C GLY A 40 0.40 1.59 -6.30
N ASP A 41 0.22 2.07 -5.05
CA ASP A 41 0.64 3.42 -4.69
C ASP A 41 2.16 3.50 -4.56
N GLY A 42 2.78 2.63 -3.75
CA GLY A 42 4.23 2.60 -3.63
C GLY A 42 4.93 2.35 -4.96
N LEU A 43 4.53 1.31 -5.70
CA LEU A 43 5.13 0.95 -7.00
C LEU A 43 4.90 2.02 -8.07
N GLY A 44 3.70 2.60 -8.09
CA GLY A 44 3.35 3.66 -9.03
C GLY A 44 4.13 4.95 -8.78
N ALA A 45 4.32 5.32 -7.51
CA ALA A 45 5.13 6.47 -7.11
C ALA A 45 6.60 6.28 -7.52
N GLU A 46 7.18 5.08 -7.27
CA GLU A 46 8.53 4.72 -7.72
C GLU A 46 8.69 4.85 -9.23
N ALA A 47 7.79 4.22 -10.01
CA ALA A 47 7.83 4.28 -11.47
C ALA A 47 7.66 5.72 -11.98
N GLY A 48 6.75 6.48 -11.37
CA GLY A 48 6.48 7.86 -11.74
C GLY A 48 7.72 8.74 -11.71
N ILE A 49 8.48 8.70 -10.62
CA ILE A 49 9.68 9.51 -10.46
C ILE A 49 10.89 8.90 -11.19
N TYR A 50 10.98 7.58 -11.32
CA TYR A 50 12.08 6.87 -11.97
C TYR A 50 12.32 7.40 -13.38
N TYR A 51 11.29 7.46 -14.21
CA TYR A 51 11.43 7.89 -15.60
C TYR A 51 11.88 9.35 -15.70
N HIS A 52 11.40 10.22 -14.82
CA HIS A 52 11.85 11.61 -14.74
C HIS A 52 13.35 11.71 -14.40
N LEU A 53 13.80 10.98 -13.38
CA LEU A 53 15.21 10.98 -12.97
C LEU A 53 16.12 10.42 -14.06
N ARG A 54 15.70 9.34 -14.73
CA ARG A 54 16.45 8.77 -15.87
C ARG A 54 16.55 9.74 -17.05
N GLN A 55 15.47 10.44 -17.37
CA GLN A 55 15.47 11.48 -18.43
C GLN A 55 16.44 12.63 -18.11
N ASN A 56 16.63 12.94 -16.83
CA ASN A 56 17.57 13.94 -16.36
C ASN A 56 19.01 13.39 -16.15
N GLY A 57 19.32 12.21 -16.67
CA GLY A 57 20.65 11.61 -16.69
C GLY A 57 21.12 11.01 -15.37
N LYS A 58 20.23 10.86 -14.37
CA LYS A 58 20.59 10.27 -13.08
C LYS A 58 20.81 8.76 -13.19
N ASP A 59 21.76 8.26 -12.39
CA ASP A 59 21.92 6.80 -12.15
C ASP A 59 20.93 6.39 -11.07
N VAL A 60 19.75 5.93 -11.49
CA VAL A 60 18.64 5.59 -10.59
C VAL A 60 18.24 4.12 -10.74
N ARG A 61 17.98 3.46 -9.60
CA ARG A 61 17.47 2.10 -9.52
C ARG A 61 16.32 2.01 -8.54
N ILE A 62 15.32 1.18 -8.86
CA ILE A 62 14.24 0.78 -7.95
C ILE A 62 14.64 -0.55 -7.33
N ILE A 63 14.90 -0.57 -6.02
CA ILE A 63 15.35 -1.78 -5.32
C ILE A 63 14.44 -2.02 -4.13
N ASN A 64 13.56 -3.02 -4.23
CA ASN A 64 12.59 -3.36 -3.22
C ASN A 64 12.95 -4.64 -2.47
N TYR A 65 12.46 -4.76 -1.22
CA TYR A 65 12.57 -6.00 -0.45
C TYR A 65 11.77 -7.14 -1.08
N SER A 66 10.51 -6.88 -1.42
CA SER A 66 9.62 -7.85 -2.04
C SER A 66 9.75 -7.86 -3.56
N PRO A 67 9.52 -9.01 -4.21
CA PRO A 67 9.40 -9.04 -5.66
C PRO A 67 8.18 -8.23 -6.12
N LEU A 68 8.22 -7.76 -7.36
CA LEU A 68 7.07 -7.11 -7.99
C LEU A 68 5.90 -8.10 -8.09
N PRO A 69 4.70 -7.78 -7.60
CA PRO A 69 3.52 -8.61 -7.78
C PRO A 69 3.09 -8.69 -9.25
N GLU A 70 2.52 -9.83 -9.65
CA GLU A 70 2.20 -10.11 -11.08
C GLU A 70 1.22 -9.09 -11.67
N GLU A 71 0.27 -8.63 -10.90
CA GLU A 71 -0.72 -7.62 -11.32
C GLU A 71 -0.11 -6.27 -11.68
N TYR A 72 1.15 -6.01 -11.28
CA TYR A 72 1.89 -4.78 -11.60
C TYR A 72 2.99 -4.98 -12.63
N TYR A 73 3.12 -6.15 -13.27
CA TYR A 73 4.15 -6.40 -14.28
C TYR A 73 4.08 -5.44 -15.48
N PHE A 74 2.94 -4.85 -15.75
CA PHE A 74 2.80 -3.84 -16.80
C PHE A 74 3.60 -2.54 -16.51
N LEU A 75 3.95 -2.26 -15.24
CA LEU A 75 4.85 -1.17 -14.86
C LEU A 75 6.33 -1.50 -15.16
N ASN A 76 6.67 -2.78 -15.30
CA ASN A 76 8.05 -3.25 -15.45
C ASN A 76 8.52 -3.38 -16.91
N LYS A 77 8.00 -2.55 -17.79
CA LYS A 77 8.26 -2.60 -19.24
C LYS A 77 9.74 -2.61 -19.63
N HIS A 78 10.62 -2.07 -18.79
CA HIS A 78 12.06 -1.96 -19.03
C HIS A 78 12.87 -2.59 -17.90
N ASP A 79 12.31 -3.57 -17.19
CA ASP A 79 12.93 -4.27 -16.06
C ASP A 79 13.46 -3.29 -14.98
N ILE A 80 12.64 -2.29 -14.68
CA ILE A 80 13.02 -1.20 -13.76
C ILE A 80 12.95 -1.59 -12.29
N PHE A 81 12.15 -2.62 -11.93
CA PHE A 81 11.99 -3.08 -10.56
C PHE A 81 12.92 -4.24 -10.25
N GLU A 82 13.74 -4.07 -9.22
CA GLU A 82 14.70 -5.06 -8.76
C GLU A 82 14.35 -5.54 -7.35
N THR A 83 14.46 -6.85 -7.12
CA THR A 83 14.38 -7.40 -5.76
C THR A 83 15.77 -7.39 -5.14
N TYR A 84 15.91 -6.84 -3.94
CA TYR A 84 17.19 -6.70 -3.27
C TYR A 84 17.91 -8.07 -3.10
N LYS A 85 19.18 -8.08 -3.49
CA LYS A 85 20.12 -9.18 -3.27
C LYS A 85 21.48 -8.57 -2.91
N ASN A 86 22.01 -8.89 -1.74
CA ASN A 86 23.26 -8.30 -1.23
C ASN A 86 24.43 -8.44 -2.20
N SER A 87 24.60 -9.61 -2.81
CA SER A 87 25.70 -9.88 -3.76
C SER A 87 25.63 -9.04 -5.06
N ILE A 88 24.47 -8.45 -5.37
CA ILE A 88 24.25 -7.67 -6.59
C ILE A 88 24.22 -6.18 -6.28
N HIS A 89 23.56 -5.79 -5.18
CA HIS A 89 23.18 -4.40 -4.95
C HIS A 89 24.11 -3.64 -3.99
N ASP A 90 24.77 -4.33 -3.03
CA ASP A 90 25.54 -3.68 -1.98
C ASP A 90 26.68 -2.79 -2.51
N ALA A 91 27.39 -3.25 -3.54
CA ALA A 91 28.48 -2.48 -4.10
C ALA A 91 28.01 -1.14 -4.71
N TRP A 92 26.84 -1.14 -5.36
CA TRP A 92 26.24 0.05 -5.92
C TRP A 92 25.61 0.92 -4.83
N LEU A 93 24.87 0.32 -3.89
CA LEU A 93 24.22 1.02 -2.78
C LEU A 93 25.21 1.82 -1.92
N LYS A 94 26.43 1.32 -1.73
CA LYS A 94 27.51 2.07 -1.04
C LYS A 94 27.86 3.40 -1.67
N THR A 95 27.50 3.62 -2.91
CA THR A 95 27.83 4.83 -3.69
C THR A 95 26.63 5.74 -3.93
N VAL A 96 25.47 5.41 -3.34
CA VAL A 96 24.22 6.16 -3.50
C VAL A 96 24.26 7.44 -2.68
N ASP A 97 23.85 8.54 -3.27
CA ASP A 97 23.78 9.84 -2.62
C ASP A 97 22.54 9.98 -1.73
N ILE A 98 21.41 9.44 -2.20
CA ILE A 98 20.12 9.52 -1.52
C ILE A 98 19.24 8.31 -1.82
N ALA A 99 18.52 7.84 -0.80
CA ALA A 99 17.43 6.90 -0.93
C ALA A 99 16.09 7.64 -0.80
N ILE A 100 15.22 7.55 -1.81
CA ILE A 100 13.86 8.06 -1.76
C ILE A 100 12.93 6.89 -1.46
N ILE A 101 12.18 7.02 -0.38
CA ILE A 101 11.32 5.97 0.18
C ILE A 101 9.87 6.44 0.03
N PHE A 102 9.03 5.60 -0.56
CA PHE A 102 7.66 5.96 -0.89
C PHE A 102 6.67 5.14 -0.08
N ASP A 103 5.58 5.78 0.34
CA ASP A 103 4.40 5.12 0.88
C ASP A 103 4.71 4.24 2.10
N VAL A 104 5.52 4.74 3.03
CA VAL A 104 6.01 3.98 4.18
C VAL A 104 5.73 4.71 5.49
N GLY A 105 4.59 4.40 6.13
CA GLY A 105 4.26 4.90 7.46
C GLY A 105 5.21 4.42 8.57
N ASP A 106 5.88 3.27 8.38
CA ASP A 106 6.90 2.70 9.26
C ASP A 106 8.11 2.23 8.44
N TYR A 107 9.26 2.89 8.65
CA TYR A 107 10.51 2.58 7.94
C TYR A 107 10.95 1.11 8.07
N SER A 108 10.55 0.42 9.13
CA SER A 108 10.87 -1.00 9.31
C SER A 108 10.24 -1.89 8.23
N ARG A 109 9.20 -1.43 7.54
CA ARG A 109 8.55 -2.16 6.45
C ARG A 109 9.40 -2.26 5.17
N THR A 110 10.46 -1.48 5.03
CA THR A 110 11.44 -1.67 3.95
C THR A 110 12.44 -2.82 4.21
N ARG A 111 12.35 -3.47 5.37
CA ARG A 111 13.04 -4.70 5.77
C ARG A 111 14.57 -4.60 5.64
N CYS A 112 15.18 -5.54 4.87
CA CYS A 112 16.65 -5.56 4.72
C CYS A 112 17.19 -4.36 3.94
N VAL A 113 16.38 -3.70 3.09
CA VAL A 113 16.78 -2.45 2.43
C VAL A 113 17.11 -1.39 3.47
N LYS A 114 16.24 -1.20 4.50
CA LYS A 114 16.53 -0.32 5.64
C LYS A 114 17.87 -0.62 6.27
N THR A 115 18.14 -1.90 6.56
CA THR A 115 19.40 -2.31 7.21
C THR A 115 20.63 -1.89 6.40
N VAL A 116 20.55 -2.00 5.09
CA VAL A 116 21.64 -1.60 4.18
C VAL A 116 21.79 -0.09 4.13
N LEU A 117 20.69 0.65 4.03
CA LEU A 117 20.70 2.11 4.01
C LEU A 117 21.29 2.68 5.31
N ASP A 118 20.91 2.11 6.47
CA ASP A 118 21.44 2.50 7.78
C ASP A 118 22.92 2.17 7.91
N ASN A 119 23.35 0.96 7.49
CA ASN A 119 24.76 0.51 7.58
C ASN A 119 25.71 1.41 6.77
N TYR A 120 25.24 1.94 5.64
CA TYR A 120 26.04 2.83 4.79
C TYR A 120 25.78 4.31 5.07
N THR A 121 24.93 4.63 6.04
CA THR A 121 24.58 6.00 6.45
C THR A 121 24.09 6.85 5.26
N ILE A 122 23.27 6.24 4.40
CA ILE A 122 22.73 6.89 3.21
C ILE A 122 21.69 7.92 3.63
N THR A 123 21.76 9.11 3.01
CA THR A 123 20.70 10.13 3.19
C THR A 123 19.35 9.56 2.76
N THR A 124 18.33 9.70 3.59
CA THR A 124 16.99 9.19 3.31
C THR A 124 15.99 10.32 3.15
N MET A 125 15.14 10.23 2.14
CA MET A 125 14.00 11.10 1.91
C MET A 125 12.74 10.24 1.86
N ASN A 126 11.79 10.50 2.76
CA ASN A 126 10.48 9.85 2.75
C ASN A 126 9.47 10.76 2.07
N ILE A 127 8.63 10.19 1.20
CA ILE A 127 7.48 10.85 0.56
C ILE A 127 6.28 9.95 0.83
N ASP A 128 5.32 10.43 1.63
CA ASP A 128 4.26 9.59 2.16
C ASP A 128 3.00 10.38 2.53
N HIS A 129 1.85 9.74 2.43
CA HIS A 129 0.57 10.29 2.85
C HIS A 129 -0.01 9.65 4.12
N HIS A 130 0.74 8.78 4.78
CA HIS A 130 0.35 8.16 6.04
C HIS A 130 0.78 8.96 7.27
N PRO A 131 0.09 8.83 8.43
CA PRO A 131 0.54 9.44 9.67
C PRO A 131 1.90 8.92 10.12
N HIS A 132 2.80 9.84 10.43
CA HIS A 132 4.12 9.53 10.98
C HIS A 132 4.24 9.95 12.43
N PRO A 133 5.01 9.20 13.26
CA PRO A 133 5.36 9.68 14.59
C PRO A 133 6.23 10.94 14.50
N SER A 134 6.15 11.81 15.50
CA SER A 134 6.95 13.05 15.57
C SER A 134 8.47 12.80 15.54
N LYS A 135 8.91 11.62 16.00
CA LYS A 135 10.28 11.14 15.88
C LYS A 135 10.32 10.08 14.78
N HIS A 136 10.89 10.44 13.65
CA HIS A 136 11.11 9.56 12.50
C HIS A 136 12.60 9.44 12.20
N PRO A 137 13.06 8.33 11.59
CA PRO A 137 14.48 8.10 11.31
C PRO A 137 14.97 8.78 10.01
N PHE A 138 14.07 9.32 9.19
CA PHE A 138 14.43 9.87 7.88
C PHE A 138 15.20 11.19 7.99
N THR A 139 16.16 11.41 7.08
CA THR A 139 16.87 12.69 6.96
C THR A 139 15.92 13.79 6.50
N HIS A 140 15.13 13.51 5.45
CA HIS A 140 14.07 14.37 4.96
C HIS A 140 12.75 13.61 5.08
N ASN A 141 11.72 14.25 5.64
CA ASN A 141 10.41 13.62 5.81
C ASN A 141 9.33 14.53 5.23
N LEU A 142 8.70 14.07 4.18
CA LEU A 142 7.67 14.79 3.44
C LEU A 142 6.37 14.03 3.58
N VAL A 143 5.47 14.53 4.44
CA VAL A 143 4.19 13.88 4.74
C VAL A 143 3.05 14.84 4.49
N ASP A 144 2.11 14.41 3.65
CA ASP A 144 0.87 15.13 3.36
C ASP A 144 -0.34 14.20 3.58
N LEU A 145 -0.98 14.32 4.74
CA LEU A 145 -2.15 13.51 5.10
C LEU A 145 -3.41 13.84 4.28
N SER A 146 -3.39 14.93 3.53
CA SER A 146 -4.49 15.32 2.65
C SER A 146 -4.36 14.75 1.25
N ALA A 147 -3.18 14.25 0.88
CA ALA A 147 -2.97 13.62 -0.42
C ALA A 147 -3.74 12.29 -0.49
N ALA A 148 -4.42 12.07 -1.60
CA ALA A 148 -5.20 10.85 -1.83
C ALA A 148 -4.32 9.61 -2.00
N ALA A 149 -3.07 9.79 -2.40
CA ALA A 149 -2.06 8.77 -2.67
C ALA A 149 -0.67 9.40 -2.67
N THR A 150 0.38 8.62 -2.39
CA THR A 150 1.78 9.05 -2.57
C THR A 150 2.06 9.44 -4.02
N GLY A 151 1.40 8.77 -4.98
CA GLY A 151 1.46 9.14 -6.40
C GLY A 151 0.99 10.56 -6.69
N CYS A 152 0.03 11.12 -5.93
CA CYS A 152 -0.37 12.53 -6.05
C CYS A 152 0.77 13.48 -5.64
N MET A 153 1.55 13.13 -4.61
CA MET A 153 2.69 13.92 -4.15
C MET A 153 3.84 13.88 -5.17
N VAL A 154 4.08 12.71 -5.79
CA VAL A 154 5.05 12.57 -6.90
C VAL A 154 4.61 13.43 -8.09
N TYR A 155 3.33 13.45 -8.42
CA TYR A 155 2.80 14.33 -9.48
C TYR A 155 3.06 15.80 -9.17
N ASP A 156 2.77 16.26 -7.94
CA ASP A 156 3.04 17.64 -7.51
C ASP A 156 4.52 18.00 -7.63
N TYR A 157 5.42 17.11 -7.22
CA TYR A 157 6.85 17.27 -7.42
C TYR A 157 7.19 17.45 -8.91
N LEU A 158 6.72 16.55 -9.76
CA LEU A 158 7.02 16.57 -11.19
C LEU A 158 6.48 17.82 -11.90
N LYS A 159 5.43 18.46 -11.39
CA LYS A 159 4.90 19.73 -11.96
C LYS A 159 5.83 20.91 -11.72
N VAL A 160 6.72 20.84 -10.74
CA VAL A 160 7.66 21.93 -10.40
C VAL A 160 9.13 21.59 -10.66
N ALA A 161 9.45 20.30 -10.79
CA ALA A 161 10.82 19.82 -11.00
C ALA A 161 11.45 20.42 -12.27
N ARG A 162 12.76 20.69 -12.22
CA ARG A 162 13.52 21.26 -13.36
C ARG A 162 13.50 20.30 -14.55
N ASN A 163 13.34 20.89 -15.75
CA ASN A 163 13.28 20.13 -17.01
C ASN A 163 12.24 19.02 -17.00
N SER A 164 11.18 19.15 -16.22
CA SER A 164 10.15 18.14 -16.13
C SER A 164 9.26 18.16 -17.37
N ILE A 165 9.33 17.08 -18.13
CA ILE A 165 8.30 16.67 -19.08
C ILE A 165 7.76 15.36 -18.49
N ILE A 166 6.53 15.40 -17.98
CA ILE A 166 5.94 14.18 -17.39
C ILE A 166 5.64 13.20 -18.54
N SER A 167 6.45 12.16 -18.62
CA SER A 167 6.33 11.18 -19.69
C SER A 167 5.08 10.31 -19.54
N LYS A 168 4.67 9.65 -20.64
CA LYS A 168 3.60 8.64 -20.58
C LYS A 168 3.90 7.55 -19.54
N ASP A 169 5.15 7.09 -19.44
CA ASP A 169 5.53 6.04 -18.49
C ASP A 169 5.51 6.55 -17.03
N SER A 170 5.88 7.83 -16.79
CA SER A 170 5.68 8.46 -15.48
C SER A 170 4.20 8.55 -15.11
N LEU A 171 3.36 9.00 -16.05
CA LEU A 171 1.91 9.10 -15.84
C LEU A 171 1.26 7.72 -15.67
N LEU A 172 1.77 6.67 -16.31
CA LEU A 172 1.31 5.30 -16.11
C LEU A 172 1.50 4.88 -14.63
N GLY A 173 2.67 5.15 -14.06
CA GLY A 173 2.94 4.89 -12.64
C GLY A 173 2.03 5.71 -11.73
N ILE A 174 1.99 7.03 -11.92
CA ILE A 174 1.19 7.95 -11.10
C ILE A 174 -0.31 7.62 -11.18
N TYR A 175 -0.84 7.34 -12.37
CA TYR A 175 -2.24 6.94 -12.52
C TYR A 175 -2.52 5.62 -11.77
N THR A 176 -1.61 4.64 -11.84
CA THR A 176 -1.73 3.38 -11.10
C THR A 176 -1.82 3.63 -9.61
N ALA A 177 -0.93 4.45 -9.05
CA ALA A 177 -0.92 4.85 -7.66
C ALA A 177 -2.28 5.46 -7.22
N VAL A 178 -2.71 6.48 -7.94
CA VAL A 178 -3.98 7.17 -7.62
C VAL A 178 -5.19 6.25 -7.77
N MET A 179 -5.23 5.43 -8.83
CA MET A 179 -6.35 4.52 -9.07
C MET A 179 -6.47 3.47 -7.97
N THR A 180 -5.35 2.88 -7.53
CA THR A 180 -5.38 1.82 -6.50
C THR A 180 -5.77 2.37 -5.15
N ASP A 181 -5.17 3.48 -4.71
CA ASP A 181 -5.39 4.03 -3.37
C ASP A 181 -6.75 4.73 -3.22
N THR A 182 -7.33 5.21 -4.30
CA THR A 182 -8.71 5.70 -4.34
C THR A 182 -9.76 4.61 -4.58
N GLY A 183 -9.34 3.34 -4.67
CA GLY A 183 -10.22 2.22 -4.98
C GLY A 183 -10.98 2.42 -6.30
N CYS A 184 -10.28 2.78 -7.36
CA CYS A 184 -10.84 3.16 -8.66
C CYS A 184 -11.75 4.40 -8.57
N PHE A 185 -11.28 5.44 -7.89
CA PHE A 185 -11.98 6.73 -7.74
C PHE A 185 -13.34 6.65 -7.01
N LYS A 186 -13.49 5.65 -6.10
CA LYS A 186 -14.73 5.43 -5.34
C LYS A 186 -14.61 5.83 -3.87
N HIS A 187 -13.41 5.84 -3.31
CA HIS A 187 -13.20 6.13 -1.91
C HIS A 187 -13.34 7.62 -1.62
N SER A 188 -13.56 7.96 -0.34
CA SER A 188 -13.78 9.34 0.10
C SER A 188 -12.54 10.23 0.02
N ASN A 189 -11.34 9.65 -0.16
CA ASN A 189 -10.10 10.38 -0.43
C ASN A 189 -9.97 10.82 -1.89
N THR A 190 -10.88 10.40 -2.79
CA THR A 190 -10.91 10.86 -4.18
C THR A 190 -11.27 12.34 -4.24
N ASP A 191 -10.35 13.17 -4.72
CA ASP A 191 -10.50 14.61 -4.86
C ASP A 191 -10.40 15.09 -6.31
N GLN A 192 -10.42 16.41 -6.52
CA GLN A 192 -10.29 17.02 -7.84
C GLN A 192 -8.94 16.67 -8.48
N LYS A 193 -7.83 16.65 -7.71
CA LYS A 193 -6.49 16.34 -8.19
C LYS A 193 -6.40 14.93 -8.77
N CYS A 194 -7.06 13.96 -8.15
CA CYS A 194 -7.14 12.59 -8.68
C CYS A 194 -7.69 12.56 -10.11
N HIS A 195 -8.75 13.35 -10.37
CA HIS A 195 -9.34 13.43 -11.70
C HIS A 195 -8.48 14.25 -12.68
N GLU A 196 -7.80 15.30 -12.23
CA GLU A 196 -6.85 16.06 -13.06
C GLU A 196 -5.71 15.16 -13.53
N ILE A 197 -5.13 14.36 -12.63
CA ILE A 197 -4.11 13.34 -12.95
C ILE A 197 -4.65 12.34 -13.98
N ALA A 198 -5.88 11.87 -13.77
CA ALA A 198 -6.52 10.92 -14.71
C ALA A 198 -6.70 11.55 -16.10
N ILE A 199 -7.17 12.79 -16.19
CA ILE A 199 -7.32 13.52 -17.45
C ILE A 199 -5.97 13.67 -18.16
N GLU A 200 -4.93 14.14 -17.46
CA GLU A 200 -3.60 14.32 -18.05
C GLU A 200 -3.01 12.98 -18.50
N SER A 201 -3.22 11.91 -17.74
CA SER A 201 -2.79 10.56 -18.10
C SER A 201 -3.42 10.09 -19.41
N ILE A 202 -4.74 10.25 -19.55
CA ILE A 202 -5.49 9.89 -20.77
C ILE A 202 -5.03 10.74 -21.95
N GLN A 203 -4.85 12.04 -21.78
CA GLN A 203 -4.40 12.94 -22.81
C GLN A 203 -3.00 12.58 -23.35
N ASN A 204 -2.15 12.01 -22.49
CA ASN A 204 -0.82 11.51 -22.85
C ASN A 204 -0.82 10.03 -23.29
N GLY A 205 -2.00 9.45 -23.50
CA GLY A 205 -2.14 8.12 -24.08
C GLY A 205 -1.94 6.96 -23.11
N VAL A 206 -2.12 7.17 -21.78
CA VAL A 206 -2.18 6.08 -20.80
C VAL A 206 -3.47 5.29 -21.04
N GLU A 207 -3.35 3.99 -21.20
CA GLU A 207 -4.46 3.08 -21.45
C GLU A 207 -5.04 2.58 -20.11
N THR A 208 -5.95 3.37 -19.54
CA THR A 208 -6.48 3.14 -18.19
C THR A 208 -7.23 1.82 -18.03
N ASN A 209 -7.86 1.33 -19.10
CA ASN A 209 -8.50 0.03 -19.13
C ASN A 209 -7.50 -1.13 -18.96
N ILE A 210 -6.30 -1.01 -19.55
CA ILE A 210 -5.24 -2.03 -19.40
C ILE A 210 -4.74 -2.10 -17.96
N ILE A 211 -4.60 -0.95 -17.30
CA ILE A 211 -4.24 -0.89 -15.87
C ILE A 211 -5.30 -1.61 -15.04
N TYR A 212 -6.58 -1.26 -15.25
CA TYR A 212 -7.70 -1.87 -14.53
C TYR A 212 -7.76 -3.39 -14.74
N GLN A 213 -7.61 -3.85 -15.98
CA GLN A 213 -7.63 -5.27 -16.31
C GLN A 213 -6.52 -6.05 -15.59
N ASN A 214 -5.29 -5.54 -15.59
CA ASN A 214 -4.17 -6.21 -14.93
C ASN A 214 -4.38 -6.33 -13.41
N ILE A 215 -4.91 -5.29 -12.78
CA ILE A 215 -5.03 -5.24 -11.31
C ILE A 215 -6.32 -5.92 -10.83
N TYR A 216 -7.46 -5.68 -11.49
CA TYR A 216 -8.77 -6.06 -10.95
C TYR A 216 -9.50 -7.15 -11.76
N GLU A 217 -9.12 -7.38 -13.02
CA GLU A 217 -9.73 -8.41 -13.88
C GLU A 217 -8.78 -9.60 -14.12
N ASN A 218 -7.80 -9.80 -13.26
CA ASN A 218 -6.80 -10.87 -13.33
C ASN A 218 -7.03 -11.95 -12.24
N ASN A 219 -8.28 -12.26 -11.95
CA ASN A 219 -8.61 -13.26 -10.94
C ASN A 219 -8.32 -14.69 -11.44
N SER A 220 -7.58 -15.48 -10.64
CA SER A 220 -7.33 -16.87 -10.94
C SER A 220 -8.62 -17.70 -10.93
N ARG A 221 -8.68 -18.76 -11.74
CA ARG A 221 -9.80 -19.72 -11.66
C ARG A 221 -9.89 -20.38 -10.29
N ALA A 222 -8.77 -20.52 -9.58
CA ALA A 222 -8.70 -21.05 -8.23
C ALA A 222 -9.38 -20.11 -7.24
N ARG A 223 -9.11 -18.81 -7.34
CA ARG A 223 -9.79 -17.76 -6.58
C ARG A 223 -11.31 -17.81 -6.77
N MET A 224 -11.79 -17.94 -8.02
CA MET A 224 -13.22 -18.03 -8.30
C MET A 224 -13.86 -19.30 -7.71
N ARG A 225 -13.15 -20.45 -7.72
CA ARG A 225 -13.62 -21.67 -7.04
C ARG A 225 -13.66 -21.49 -5.52
N LEU A 226 -12.64 -20.86 -4.93
CA LEU A 226 -12.59 -20.58 -3.49
C LEU A 226 -13.72 -19.65 -3.06
N LEU A 227 -14.05 -18.65 -3.87
CA LEU A 227 -15.21 -17.78 -3.69
C LEU A 227 -16.51 -18.61 -3.60
N GLY A 228 -16.71 -19.53 -4.53
CA GLY A 228 -17.85 -20.45 -4.52
C GLY A 228 -17.93 -21.39 -3.30
N GLU A 229 -16.79 -21.67 -2.65
CA GLU A 229 -16.76 -22.49 -1.43
C GLU A 229 -17.22 -21.74 -0.19
N PHE A 230 -16.87 -20.46 -0.03
CA PHE A 230 -17.19 -19.75 1.21
C PHE A 230 -18.48 -18.93 1.14
N LEU A 231 -18.88 -18.41 -0.02
CA LEU A 231 -20.08 -17.56 -0.13
C LEU A 231 -21.36 -18.21 0.40
N PRO A 232 -21.64 -19.52 0.15
CA PRO A 232 -22.80 -20.19 0.73
C PRO A 232 -22.76 -20.32 2.27
N ASN A 233 -21.58 -20.10 2.87
CA ASN A 233 -21.32 -20.26 4.30
C ASN A 233 -21.06 -18.92 5.00
N LEU A 234 -21.56 -17.82 4.43
CA LEU A 234 -21.54 -16.52 5.10
C LEU A 234 -22.45 -16.54 6.31
N ASN A 235 -21.96 -16.00 7.41
CA ASN A 235 -22.72 -15.85 8.64
C ASN A 235 -23.05 -14.38 8.87
N TYR A 236 -24.25 -14.13 9.37
CA TYR A 236 -24.75 -12.78 9.61
C TYR A 236 -25.22 -12.64 11.06
N GLU A 237 -24.83 -11.56 11.71
CA GLU A 237 -25.21 -11.17 13.07
C GLU A 237 -25.75 -9.75 13.06
N LEU A 238 -26.36 -9.34 14.16
CA LEU A 238 -26.82 -7.97 14.39
C LEU A 238 -27.70 -7.45 13.24
N ASN A 239 -28.75 -8.19 12.94
CA ASN A 239 -29.70 -7.90 11.84
C ASN A 239 -29.03 -7.75 10.45
N GLY A 240 -27.87 -8.40 10.25
CA GLY A 240 -27.12 -8.37 9.00
C GLY A 240 -26.05 -7.29 8.91
N GLU A 241 -25.93 -6.38 9.87
CA GLU A 241 -24.88 -5.37 9.87
C GLU A 241 -23.46 -5.95 10.08
N PHE A 242 -23.36 -7.12 10.69
CA PHE A 242 -22.10 -7.84 10.86
C PHE A 242 -22.13 -9.15 10.07
N ALA A 243 -21.22 -9.29 9.11
CA ALA A 243 -21.02 -10.51 8.34
C ALA A 243 -19.62 -11.09 8.62
N TRP A 244 -19.55 -12.42 8.75
CA TRP A 244 -18.25 -13.09 8.91
C TRP A 244 -18.22 -14.43 8.18
N PHE A 245 -17.00 -14.84 7.84
CA PHE A 245 -16.76 -16.10 7.14
C PHE A 245 -15.37 -16.65 7.44
N THR A 246 -15.19 -17.92 7.12
CA THR A 246 -13.92 -18.62 7.31
C THR A 246 -13.35 -19.10 5.99
N ILE A 247 -12.03 -19.11 5.89
CA ILE A 247 -11.28 -19.78 4.83
C ILE A 247 -10.34 -20.78 5.49
N SER A 248 -10.64 -22.07 5.33
CA SER A 248 -9.82 -23.13 5.89
C SER A 248 -8.78 -23.65 4.90
N GLN A 249 -7.74 -24.32 5.39
CA GLN A 249 -6.77 -25.04 4.55
C GLN A 249 -7.42 -26.09 3.67
N LYS A 250 -8.53 -26.71 4.14
CA LYS A 250 -9.31 -27.67 3.35
C LYS A 250 -9.97 -27.00 2.13
N MET A 251 -10.51 -25.79 2.31
CA MET A 251 -11.11 -25.01 1.21
C MET A 251 -10.06 -24.58 0.18
N LEU A 252 -8.89 -24.10 0.63
CA LEU A 252 -7.78 -23.79 -0.26
C LEU A 252 -7.37 -25.00 -1.11
N LYS A 253 -7.16 -26.15 -0.49
CA LYS A 253 -6.81 -27.39 -1.20
C LYS A 253 -7.88 -27.81 -2.20
N LYS A 254 -9.16 -27.75 -1.81
CA LYS A 254 -10.28 -28.11 -2.70
C LYS A 254 -10.39 -27.20 -3.91
N ALA A 255 -10.17 -25.90 -3.73
CA ALA A 255 -10.17 -24.91 -4.81
C ALA A 255 -8.88 -24.93 -5.64
N ASN A 256 -7.82 -25.61 -5.19
CA ASN A 256 -6.44 -25.48 -5.69
C ASN A 256 -5.98 -24.03 -5.68
N ALA A 257 -6.26 -23.31 -4.58
CA ALA A 257 -6.01 -21.88 -4.41
C ALA A 257 -4.77 -21.65 -3.54
N ALA A 258 -4.05 -20.59 -3.85
CA ALA A 258 -2.93 -20.08 -3.05
C ALA A 258 -3.44 -19.19 -1.90
N LYS A 259 -2.56 -18.89 -0.93
CA LYS A 259 -2.88 -17.94 0.15
C LYS A 259 -3.13 -16.51 -0.37
N SER A 260 -2.52 -16.13 -1.47
CA SER A 260 -2.75 -14.84 -2.13
C SER A 260 -4.15 -14.71 -2.73
N ASP A 261 -4.80 -15.84 -3.11
CA ASP A 261 -6.15 -15.82 -3.70
C ASP A 261 -7.24 -15.33 -2.72
N VAL A 262 -6.95 -15.18 -1.42
CA VAL A 262 -7.94 -14.72 -0.42
C VAL A 262 -8.01 -13.19 -0.27
N GLU A 263 -7.07 -12.47 -0.85
CA GLU A 263 -7.01 -11.01 -0.70
C GLU A 263 -8.27 -10.34 -1.30
N GLY A 264 -8.78 -9.30 -0.61
CA GLY A 264 -9.98 -8.56 -1.03
C GLY A 264 -11.33 -9.27 -0.77
N PHE A 265 -11.39 -10.52 -0.30
CA PHE A 265 -12.66 -11.18 0.00
C PHE A 265 -13.43 -10.50 1.14
N THR A 266 -12.72 -9.94 2.11
CA THR A 266 -13.35 -9.18 3.20
C THR A 266 -14.05 -7.93 2.67
N ASP A 267 -13.45 -7.22 1.71
CA ASP A 267 -14.05 -6.06 1.07
C ASP A 267 -15.25 -6.43 0.19
N MET A 268 -15.17 -7.58 -0.49
CA MET A 268 -16.30 -8.10 -1.25
C MET A 268 -17.51 -8.37 -0.33
N VAL A 269 -17.30 -9.04 0.80
CA VAL A 269 -18.39 -9.32 1.78
C VAL A 269 -18.91 -8.02 2.40
N ARG A 270 -18.03 -7.04 2.70
CA ARG A 270 -18.45 -5.71 3.15
C ARG A 270 -19.35 -5.00 2.14
N SER A 271 -19.20 -5.26 0.84
CA SER A 271 -20.03 -4.63 -0.20
C SER A 271 -21.50 -5.10 -0.23
N ILE A 272 -21.83 -6.18 0.48
CA ILE A 272 -23.22 -6.68 0.57
C ILE A 272 -24.12 -5.60 1.19
N CYS A 273 -25.33 -5.48 0.65
CA CYS A 273 -26.32 -4.52 1.16
C CYS A 273 -26.64 -4.82 2.63
N GLY A 274 -26.65 -3.79 3.48
CA GLY A 274 -26.90 -3.90 4.93
C GLY A 274 -25.68 -4.31 5.76
N VAL A 275 -24.62 -4.86 5.18
CA VAL A 275 -23.39 -5.18 5.90
C VAL A 275 -22.57 -3.91 6.15
N GLU A 276 -22.27 -3.63 7.40
CA GLU A 276 -21.41 -2.52 7.83
C GLU A 276 -20.01 -2.99 8.22
N VAL A 277 -19.91 -4.18 8.84
CA VAL A 277 -18.65 -4.79 9.26
C VAL A 277 -18.55 -6.20 8.67
N SER A 278 -17.42 -6.49 8.05
CA SER A 278 -17.08 -7.84 7.58
C SER A 278 -15.81 -8.34 8.24
N VAL A 279 -15.80 -9.64 8.58
CA VAL A 279 -14.64 -10.31 9.18
C VAL A 279 -14.35 -11.62 8.45
N MET A 280 -13.11 -11.75 8.00
CA MET A 280 -12.56 -13.00 7.49
C MET A 280 -11.66 -13.63 8.54
N ILE A 281 -11.86 -14.91 8.83
CA ILE A 281 -10.98 -15.72 9.66
C ILE A 281 -10.32 -16.75 8.75
N PHE A 282 -9.03 -16.55 8.51
CA PHE A 282 -8.23 -17.37 7.62
C PHE A 282 -7.31 -18.30 8.41
N GLU A 283 -7.48 -19.61 8.22
CA GLU A 283 -6.62 -20.64 8.82
C GLU A 283 -5.26 -20.68 8.11
N ASN A 284 -4.20 -20.08 8.69
CA ASN A 284 -2.84 -20.18 8.17
C ASN A 284 -2.26 -21.58 8.30
N ASP A 285 -2.48 -22.19 9.47
CA ASP A 285 -2.16 -23.58 9.84
C ASP A 285 -3.06 -24.02 11.00
N ARG A 286 -2.80 -25.22 11.56
CA ARG A 286 -3.68 -25.84 12.59
C ARG A 286 -3.89 -25.00 13.85
N ASN A 287 -2.91 -24.15 14.21
CA ASN A 287 -2.92 -23.39 15.45
C ASN A 287 -2.62 -21.90 15.22
N ASN A 288 -2.82 -21.41 14.01
CA ASN A 288 -2.60 -20.02 13.70
C ASN A 288 -3.61 -19.53 12.67
N CYS A 289 -4.33 -18.47 13.02
CA CYS A 289 -5.33 -17.84 12.17
C CYS A 289 -5.00 -16.37 11.96
N ARG A 290 -5.16 -15.89 10.72
CA ARG A 290 -5.19 -14.47 10.38
C ARG A 290 -6.64 -13.98 10.38
N VAL A 291 -6.89 -12.88 11.06
CA VAL A 291 -8.20 -12.24 11.09
C VAL A 291 -8.10 -10.89 10.38
N ASN A 292 -8.98 -10.65 9.43
CA ASN A 292 -9.08 -9.39 8.70
C ASN A 292 -10.44 -8.76 8.96
N PHE A 293 -10.44 -7.52 9.39
CA PHE A 293 -11.63 -6.71 9.61
C PHE A 293 -11.72 -5.63 8.54
N ARG A 294 -12.91 -5.41 8.03
CA ARG A 294 -13.26 -4.26 7.20
C ARG A 294 -14.57 -3.65 7.67
N SER A 295 -14.62 -2.34 7.71
CA SER A 295 -15.84 -1.60 8.05
C SER A 295 -16.14 -0.58 6.94
N LYS A 296 -17.43 -0.25 6.73
CA LYS A 296 -17.83 0.94 6.01
C LYS A 296 -17.44 2.16 6.87
N VAL A 297 -18.26 3.13 7.05
CA VAL A 297 -17.92 4.33 7.86
C VAL A 297 -18.59 4.33 9.24
N LYS A 298 -19.64 3.53 9.41
CA LYS A 298 -20.50 3.55 10.61
C LYS A 298 -19.74 3.14 11.88
N TYR A 299 -18.90 2.12 11.83
CA TYR A 299 -18.19 1.59 13.00
C TYR A 299 -16.68 1.58 12.81
N LYS A 300 -15.94 2.17 13.74
CA LYS A 300 -14.49 1.95 13.86
C LYS A 300 -14.27 0.53 14.41
N ILE A 301 -13.24 -0.17 13.88
CA ILE A 301 -12.97 -1.58 14.20
C ILE A 301 -11.53 -1.85 14.66
N ASN A 302 -10.67 -0.85 14.65
CA ASN A 302 -9.28 -1.00 15.12
C ASN A 302 -9.20 -1.33 16.60
N ASP A 303 -10.04 -0.71 17.44
CA ASP A 303 -10.17 -1.02 18.85
C ASP A 303 -10.60 -2.49 19.10
N ILE A 304 -11.46 -3.04 18.23
CA ILE A 304 -11.84 -4.46 18.30
C ILE A 304 -10.62 -5.34 18.01
N ALA A 305 -9.87 -5.05 16.95
CA ALA A 305 -8.65 -5.78 16.62
C ALA A 305 -7.62 -5.72 17.76
N GLU A 306 -7.45 -4.58 18.40
CA GLU A 306 -6.55 -4.40 19.56
C GLU A 306 -6.92 -5.32 20.74
N THR A 307 -8.21 -5.58 20.99
CA THR A 307 -8.65 -6.49 22.07
C THR A 307 -8.23 -7.94 21.87
N ILE A 308 -7.84 -8.31 20.65
CA ILE A 308 -7.38 -9.66 20.28
C ILE A 308 -5.89 -9.69 19.88
N GLY A 309 -5.14 -8.64 20.26
CA GLY A 309 -3.70 -8.57 20.00
C GLY A 309 -3.33 -8.11 18.59
N GLY A 310 -4.26 -7.50 17.87
CA GLY A 310 -4.05 -6.92 16.55
C GLY A 310 -4.00 -5.41 16.53
N GLY A 311 -4.30 -4.82 15.39
CA GLY A 311 -4.32 -3.37 15.18
C GLY A 311 -4.62 -3.00 13.73
N GLY A 312 -4.45 -1.74 13.40
CA GLY A 312 -4.65 -1.20 12.05
C GLY A 312 -5.41 0.12 12.04
N HIS A 313 -5.93 0.48 10.87
CA HIS A 313 -6.70 1.69 10.68
C HIS A 313 -8.14 1.57 11.20
N ALA A 314 -8.80 2.71 11.41
CA ALA A 314 -10.15 2.78 11.95
C ALA A 314 -11.17 1.85 11.23
N PHE A 315 -11.03 1.67 9.92
CA PHE A 315 -11.96 0.89 9.09
C PHE A 315 -11.32 -0.32 8.39
N ALA A 316 -10.02 -0.58 8.62
CA ALA A 316 -9.27 -1.70 8.07
C ALA A 316 -8.23 -2.17 9.09
N SER A 317 -8.47 -3.30 9.73
CA SER A 317 -7.63 -3.83 10.82
C SER A 317 -7.45 -5.32 10.69
N GLY A 318 -6.50 -5.88 11.44
CA GLY A 318 -6.27 -7.32 11.46
C GLY A 318 -5.57 -7.80 12.73
N ALA A 319 -5.56 -9.11 12.92
CA ALA A 319 -4.85 -9.77 14.00
C ALA A 319 -4.32 -11.13 13.57
N MET A 320 -3.26 -11.57 14.24
CA MET A 320 -2.78 -12.96 14.17
C MET A 320 -3.10 -13.63 15.50
N ILE A 321 -3.83 -14.75 15.45
CA ILE A 321 -4.28 -15.47 16.64
C ILE A 321 -3.67 -16.87 16.63
N ASN A 322 -2.95 -17.21 17.71
CA ASN A 322 -2.30 -18.51 17.88
C ASN A 322 -3.26 -19.52 18.54
N CYS A 323 -4.36 -19.81 17.84
CA CYS A 323 -5.38 -20.79 18.24
C CYS A 323 -5.86 -21.57 17.02
N SER A 324 -6.59 -22.65 17.26
CA SER A 324 -7.31 -23.39 16.20
C SER A 324 -8.37 -22.51 15.54
N LEU A 325 -8.81 -22.90 14.34
CA LEU A 325 -9.86 -22.16 13.62
C LEU A 325 -11.15 -22.03 14.46
N LEU A 326 -11.56 -23.10 15.14
CA LEU A 326 -12.80 -23.11 15.95
C LEU A 326 -12.70 -22.14 17.14
N GLU A 327 -11.63 -22.22 17.91
CA GLU A 327 -11.39 -21.30 19.04
C GLU A 327 -11.28 -19.84 18.58
N THR A 328 -10.67 -19.62 17.41
CA THR A 328 -10.56 -18.28 16.82
C THR A 328 -11.94 -17.74 16.43
N ILE A 329 -12.81 -18.57 15.83
CA ILE A 329 -14.20 -18.19 15.50
C ILE A 329 -14.93 -17.73 16.76
N GLU A 330 -14.95 -18.58 17.80
CA GLU A 330 -15.63 -18.29 19.06
C GLU A 330 -15.15 -16.96 19.68
N LEU A 331 -13.84 -16.76 19.76
CA LEU A 331 -13.24 -15.56 20.32
C LEU A 331 -13.56 -14.32 19.51
N VAL A 332 -13.32 -14.35 18.19
CA VAL A 332 -13.42 -13.18 17.32
C VAL A 332 -14.89 -12.77 17.15
N VAL A 333 -15.77 -13.72 16.89
CA VAL A 333 -17.20 -13.41 16.67
C VAL A 333 -17.82 -12.85 17.95
N ALA A 334 -17.58 -13.47 19.13
CA ALA A 334 -18.11 -12.99 20.40
C ALA A 334 -17.62 -11.57 20.72
N LYS A 335 -16.31 -11.30 20.61
CA LYS A 335 -15.74 -9.96 20.88
C LYS A 335 -16.25 -8.90 19.92
N THR A 336 -16.31 -9.24 18.63
CA THR A 336 -16.79 -8.32 17.59
C THR A 336 -18.26 -7.96 17.84
N LYS A 337 -19.09 -8.96 18.06
CA LYS A 337 -20.53 -8.77 18.34
C LYS A 337 -20.74 -7.87 19.54
N THR A 338 -20.13 -8.20 20.69
CA THR A 338 -20.27 -7.40 21.91
C THR A 338 -19.79 -5.95 21.72
N ALA A 339 -18.70 -5.74 21.00
CA ALA A 339 -18.20 -4.39 20.75
C ALA A 339 -19.13 -3.59 19.83
N LEU A 340 -19.70 -4.23 18.80
CA LEU A 340 -20.65 -3.58 17.90
C LEU A 340 -21.99 -3.27 18.58
N GLU A 341 -22.51 -4.17 19.43
CA GLU A 341 -23.71 -3.92 20.24
C GLU A 341 -23.58 -2.65 21.09
N ARG A 342 -22.45 -2.49 21.79
CA ARG A 342 -22.16 -1.27 22.58
C ARG A 342 -22.09 -0.01 21.70
N LYS A 343 -21.53 -0.12 20.49
CA LYS A 343 -21.46 1.00 19.56
C LYS A 343 -22.84 1.37 19.00
N MET A 344 -23.70 0.38 18.77
CA MET A 344 -25.10 0.59 18.35
C MET A 344 -25.91 1.33 19.42
N GLU A 345 -25.73 1.00 20.70
CA GLU A 345 -26.41 1.67 21.83
C GLU A 345 -25.95 3.12 22.01
N SER A 346 -24.79 3.50 21.48
CA SER A 346 -24.20 4.83 21.62
C SER A 346 -24.48 5.78 20.43
N ILE A 347 -25.13 5.29 19.39
CA ILE A 347 -25.57 6.05 18.19
C ILE A 347 -27.05 6.42 18.34
#